data_ad51f56138046fbce9202f82fc546207
#
_entry.id   ad51f56138046fbce9202f82fc546207
#
_cell.length_a   1.000
_cell.length_b   1.000
_cell.length_c   1.000
_cell.angle_alpha   90.00
_cell.angle_beta   90.00
_cell.angle_gamma   90.00
#
_symmetry.space_group_name_H-M   'P 1'
#
loop_
_entity.id
_entity.type
_entity.pdbx_description
1 polymer ?
#
loop_
_entity_poly.entity_id
_entity_poly.type
_entity_poly.pdbx_seq_one_letter_code
_entity_poly.pdbx_strand_id
1 'polypeptide(L)'
;AACAPSRAMLMTGRYGTRTGFEFTPTPAGMSRILPLFYNDGTRPHEMIADPSAVENQLPYAQQGLPGTEITIAELLKDAGYHSMHIGKWHLGNTKEFAPLSQGFDESVMMESGLYLPENDPQAVNAKLPFDPIDQFLWARMQYATSYNGGEVFEPKGYLTDFYTDEA
;
A
#
# COMPACT_ATOMS: atom_id res chain seq x y z
N ALA A 1 -6.55 -11.62 7.39
CA ALA A 1 -6.02 -10.26 7.62
C ALA A 1 -5.47 -9.73 6.31
N ALA A 2 -5.77 -8.48 5.98
CA ALA A 2 -5.23 -7.78 4.80
C ALA A 2 -4.02 -6.93 5.21
N CYS A 3 -3.17 -6.58 4.24
CA CYS A 3 -1.91 -5.88 4.51
C CYS A 3 -2.11 -4.51 5.19
N ALA A 4 -3.03 -3.68 4.72
CA ALA A 4 -3.24 -2.35 5.28
C ALA A 4 -3.76 -2.38 6.73
N PRO A 5 -4.85 -3.11 7.09
CA PRO A 5 -5.27 -3.23 8.47
C PRO A 5 -4.22 -3.84 9.40
N SER A 6 -3.46 -4.85 8.93
CA SER A 6 -2.38 -5.45 9.73
C SER A 6 -1.26 -4.45 10.03
N ARG A 7 -0.94 -3.58 9.07
CA ARG A 7 0.02 -2.49 9.27
C ARG A 7 -0.50 -1.44 10.24
N ALA A 8 -1.78 -1.09 10.16
CA ALA A 8 -2.43 -0.19 11.13
C ALA A 8 -2.36 -0.77 12.55
N MET A 9 -2.65 -2.06 12.69
CA MET A 9 -2.53 -2.76 13.99
C MET A 9 -1.09 -2.75 14.52
N LEU A 10 -0.10 -2.95 13.66
CA LEU A 10 1.32 -2.89 14.03
C LEU A 10 1.71 -1.49 14.52
N MET A 11 1.26 -0.46 13.81
CA MET A 11 1.59 0.93 14.12
C MET A 11 0.91 1.47 15.38
N THR A 12 -0.31 0.98 15.68
CA THR A 12 -1.13 1.54 16.78
C THR A 12 -1.27 0.62 18.01
N GLY A 13 -0.89 -0.66 17.86
CA GLY A 13 -1.18 -1.67 18.89
C GLY A 13 -2.67 -1.98 19.06
N ARG A 14 -3.54 -1.52 18.15
CA ARG A 14 -4.99 -1.65 18.25
C ARG A 14 -5.56 -2.51 17.10
N TYR A 15 -6.61 -3.25 17.37
CA TYR A 15 -7.32 -3.98 16.32
C TYR A 15 -7.94 -3.04 15.28
N GLY A 16 -7.98 -3.48 14.01
CA GLY A 16 -8.52 -2.69 12.88
C GLY A 16 -9.93 -2.18 13.12
N THR A 17 -10.80 -2.99 13.76
CA THR A 17 -12.16 -2.58 14.15
C THR A 17 -12.20 -1.41 15.14
N ARG A 18 -11.11 -1.14 15.84
CA ARG A 18 -10.98 0.00 16.76
C ARG A 18 -10.43 1.26 16.11
N THR A 19 -9.60 1.08 15.08
CA THR A 19 -9.03 2.21 14.33
C THR A 19 -9.96 2.69 13.22
N GLY A 20 -11.01 1.92 12.89
CA GLY A 20 -11.88 2.17 11.73
C GLY A 20 -11.20 1.87 10.39
N PHE A 21 -9.95 1.37 10.39
CA PHE A 21 -9.19 1.04 9.20
C PHE A 21 -9.15 -0.48 8.98
N GLU A 22 -10.28 -1.03 8.53
CA GLU A 22 -10.52 -2.48 8.48
C GLU A 22 -10.19 -3.13 7.14
N PHE A 23 -10.09 -2.32 6.07
CA PHE A 23 -9.88 -2.79 4.71
C PHE A 23 -8.72 -2.07 4.03
N THR A 24 -8.18 -2.70 3.01
CA THR A 24 -7.18 -2.07 2.14
C THR A 24 -7.83 -0.95 1.34
N PRO A 25 -7.25 0.26 1.32
CA PRO A 25 -7.71 1.34 0.48
C PRO A 25 -7.83 0.91 -0.98
N THR A 26 -8.97 1.19 -1.60
CA THR A 26 -9.24 0.81 -2.99
C THR A 26 -9.80 1.98 -3.77
N PRO A 27 -9.32 2.22 -5.00
CA PRO A 27 -9.90 3.23 -5.88
C PRO A 27 -11.37 2.92 -6.20
N ALA A 28 -12.15 3.96 -6.45
CA ALA A 28 -13.51 3.81 -6.93
C ALA A 28 -13.56 2.97 -8.20
N GLY A 29 -14.48 2.02 -8.24
CA GLY A 29 -14.65 1.12 -9.38
C GLY A 29 -13.79 -0.15 -9.36
N MET A 30 -12.86 -0.30 -8.42
CA MET A 30 -12.06 -1.52 -8.29
C MET A 30 -12.95 -2.76 -8.09
N SER A 31 -14.02 -2.66 -7.30
CA SER A 31 -15.00 -3.72 -7.09
C SER A 31 -15.71 -4.16 -8.38
N ARG A 32 -15.79 -3.30 -9.40
CA ARG A 32 -16.38 -3.64 -10.71
C ARG A 32 -15.37 -4.33 -11.62
N ILE A 33 -14.10 -4.03 -11.43
CA ILE A 33 -13.01 -4.58 -12.25
C ILE A 33 -12.61 -5.97 -11.76
N LEU A 34 -12.55 -6.19 -10.46
CA LEU A 34 -12.13 -7.47 -9.88
C LEU A 34 -12.94 -8.67 -10.39
N PRO A 35 -14.28 -8.62 -10.51
CA PRO A 35 -15.04 -9.73 -11.07
C PRO A 35 -14.67 -10.07 -12.51
N LEU A 36 -14.25 -9.09 -13.32
CA LEU A 36 -13.86 -9.30 -14.71
C LEU A 36 -12.59 -10.15 -14.84
N PHE A 37 -11.70 -10.05 -13.86
CA PHE A 37 -10.48 -10.86 -13.82
C PHE A 37 -10.69 -12.17 -13.05
N TYR A 38 -11.59 -12.16 -12.07
CA TYR A 38 -11.83 -13.33 -11.22
C TYR A 38 -12.73 -14.37 -11.89
N ASN A 39 -13.74 -13.92 -12.65
CA ASN A 39 -14.75 -14.78 -13.27
C ASN A 39 -14.27 -15.29 -14.64
N ASP A 40 -13.19 -16.04 -14.65
CA ASP A 40 -12.57 -16.63 -15.84
C ASP A 40 -13.14 -18.01 -16.21
N GLY A 41 -14.15 -18.49 -15.46
CA GLY A 41 -14.77 -19.78 -15.64
C GLY A 41 -14.00 -20.98 -15.07
N THR A 42 -12.85 -20.75 -14.44
CA THR A 42 -12.03 -21.83 -13.85
C THR A 42 -12.36 -22.10 -12.39
N ARG A 43 -13.16 -21.22 -11.75
CA ARG A 43 -13.46 -21.26 -10.32
C ARG A 43 -14.89 -21.75 -10.03
N PRO A 44 -15.11 -22.44 -8.91
CA PRO A 44 -16.42 -23.02 -8.57
C PRO A 44 -17.47 -21.96 -8.22
N HIS A 45 -17.06 -20.74 -7.89
CA HIS A 45 -17.97 -19.65 -7.52
C HIS A 45 -17.55 -18.36 -8.22
N GLU A 46 -18.52 -17.62 -8.70
CA GLU A 46 -18.32 -16.31 -9.28
C GLU A 46 -18.21 -15.23 -8.19
N MET A 47 -17.38 -14.24 -8.44
CA MET A 47 -17.34 -13.01 -7.65
C MET A 47 -18.46 -12.09 -8.12
N ILE A 48 -19.30 -11.65 -7.19
CA ILE A 48 -20.40 -10.72 -7.44
C ILE A 48 -19.99 -9.36 -6.91
N ALA A 49 -20.03 -8.34 -7.77
CA ALA A 49 -19.88 -6.95 -7.33
C ALA A 49 -21.21 -6.45 -6.76
N ASP A 50 -21.18 -5.90 -5.54
CA ASP A 50 -22.31 -5.19 -4.97
C ASP A 50 -22.21 -3.69 -5.34
N PRO A 51 -23.08 -3.16 -6.21
CA PRO A 51 -23.04 -1.75 -6.57
C PRO A 51 -23.25 -0.80 -5.38
N SER A 52 -24.05 -1.21 -4.39
CA SER A 52 -24.34 -0.36 -3.22
C SER A 52 -23.14 -0.17 -2.31
N ALA A 53 -22.24 -1.16 -2.24
CA ALA A 53 -21.00 -1.05 -1.49
C ALA A 53 -20.06 0.02 -2.07
N VAL A 54 -20.15 0.27 -3.38
CA VAL A 54 -19.34 1.31 -4.06
C VAL A 54 -19.85 2.72 -3.77
N GLU A 55 -21.18 2.88 -3.68
CA GLU A 55 -21.81 4.19 -3.44
C GLU A 55 -21.50 4.74 -2.04
N ASN A 56 -21.28 3.85 -1.09
CA ASN A 56 -20.98 4.20 0.31
C ASN A 56 -19.46 4.23 0.62
N GLN A 57 -18.60 3.91 -0.35
CA GLN A 57 -17.17 3.90 -0.15
C GLN A 57 -16.63 5.34 -0.05
N LEU A 58 -15.78 5.60 0.94
CA LEU A 58 -15.04 6.86 1.02
C LEU A 58 -14.18 7.06 -0.24
N PRO A 59 -14.04 8.30 -0.72
CA PRO A 59 -13.08 8.61 -1.77
C PRO A 59 -11.68 8.06 -1.44
N TYR A 60 -10.97 7.54 -2.42
CA TYR A 60 -9.67 6.91 -2.22
C TYR A 60 -8.69 7.78 -1.43
N ALA A 61 -8.69 9.08 -1.69
CA ALA A 61 -7.88 10.07 -0.97
C ALA A 61 -8.22 10.21 0.52
N GLN A 62 -9.40 9.75 0.95
CA GLN A 62 -9.83 9.79 2.36
C GLN A 62 -9.68 8.42 3.06
N GLN A 63 -9.20 7.41 2.34
CA GLN A 63 -8.98 6.08 2.89
C GLN A 63 -7.56 5.98 3.47
N GLY A 64 -7.43 6.21 4.77
CA GLY A 64 -6.15 6.13 5.48
C GLY A 64 -6.32 5.87 6.97
N LEU A 65 -5.23 5.62 7.66
CA LEU A 65 -5.22 5.53 9.11
C LEU A 65 -5.54 6.91 9.69
N PRO A 66 -6.64 7.05 10.48
CA PRO A 66 -6.99 8.35 11.03
C PRO A 66 -5.86 8.97 11.85
N GLY A 67 -5.58 10.26 11.66
CA GLY A 67 -4.57 10.99 12.42
C GLY A 67 -4.91 11.20 13.91
N THR A 68 -6.08 10.71 14.35
CA THR A 68 -6.45 10.61 15.78
C THR A 68 -5.90 9.35 16.46
N GLU A 69 -5.40 8.40 15.67
CA GLU A 69 -4.75 7.21 16.18
C GLU A 69 -3.29 7.53 16.49
N ILE A 70 -2.87 7.20 17.71
CA ILE A 70 -1.47 7.38 18.13
C ILE A 70 -0.65 6.19 17.63
N THR A 71 0.40 6.47 16.88
CA THR A 71 1.32 5.47 16.35
C THR A 71 2.51 5.23 17.27
N ILE A 72 3.18 4.10 17.07
CA ILE A 72 4.46 3.82 17.77
C ILE A 72 5.52 4.88 17.44
N ALA A 73 5.52 5.43 16.22
CA ALA A 73 6.47 6.46 15.80
C ALA A 73 6.27 7.76 16.62
N GLU A 74 5.01 8.16 16.86
CA GLU A 74 4.70 9.33 17.70
C GLU A 74 5.13 9.11 19.15
N LEU A 75 4.86 7.92 19.72
CA LEU A 75 5.29 7.59 21.07
C LEU A 75 6.82 7.59 21.22
N LEU A 76 7.54 7.06 20.24
CA LEU A 76 9.00 7.04 20.23
C LEU A 76 9.57 8.46 20.06
N LYS A 77 8.95 9.28 19.25
CA LYS A 77 9.32 10.70 19.07
C LYS A 77 9.19 11.47 20.39
N ASP A 78 8.10 11.29 21.11
CA ASP A 78 7.89 11.90 22.43
C ASP A 78 8.93 11.42 23.45
N ALA A 79 9.45 10.21 23.29
CA ALA A 79 10.53 9.66 24.10
C ALA A 79 11.94 10.09 23.64
N GLY A 80 12.04 10.94 22.61
CA GLY A 80 13.30 11.48 22.09
C GLY A 80 14.03 10.58 21.06
N TYR A 81 13.35 9.57 20.52
CA TYR A 81 13.89 8.78 19.42
C TYR A 81 13.71 9.52 18.09
N HIS A 82 14.70 9.38 17.23
CA HIS A 82 14.59 9.70 15.80
C HIS A 82 14.15 8.44 15.05
N SER A 83 13.13 8.53 14.23
CA SER A 83 12.55 7.37 13.55
C SER A 83 12.43 7.60 12.04
N MET A 84 12.75 6.56 11.27
CA MET A 84 12.68 6.56 9.82
C MET A 84 11.77 5.43 9.33
N HIS A 85 10.85 5.76 8.42
CA HIS A 85 10.05 4.77 7.71
C HIS A 85 10.75 4.38 6.41
N ILE A 86 10.93 3.08 6.16
CA ILE A 86 11.54 2.57 4.92
C ILE A 86 10.65 1.51 4.29
N GLY A 87 10.32 1.69 3.03
CA GLY A 87 9.58 0.73 2.22
C GLY A 87 8.08 0.99 2.14
N LYS A 88 7.26 -0.07 2.19
CA LYS A 88 5.81 -0.01 2.01
C LYS A 88 5.12 0.65 3.20
N TRP A 89 4.32 1.69 2.95
CA TRP A 89 3.45 2.33 3.94
C TRP A 89 2.04 1.71 3.97
N HIS A 90 1.22 1.99 2.97
CA HIS A 90 -0.11 1.42 2.77
C HIS A 90 -1.15 1.79 3.85
N LEU A 91 -0.99 2.94 4.49
CA LEU A 91 -1.94 3.47 5.49
C LEU A 91 -2.60 4.78 5.04
N GLY A 92 -2.66 4.99 3.76
CA GLY A 92 -3.21 6.15 3.08
C GLY A 92 -2.24 6.69 2.04
N ASN A 93 -2.74 7.51 1.11
CA ASN A 93 -2.00 7.98 -0.07
C ASN A 93 -1.96 9.51 -0.20
N THR A 94 -2.44 10.24 0.80
CA THR A 94 -2.37 11.69 0.87
C THR A 94 -1.39 12.12 1.95
N LYS A 95 -0.99 13.40 1.88
CA LYS A 95 -0.02 13.97 2.82
C LYS A 95 -0.45 13.79 4.29
N GLU A 96 -1.75 13.88 4.59
CA GLU A 96 -2.25 13.74 5.96
C GLU A 96 -2.06 12.34 6.54
N PHE A 97 -2.01 11.32 5.67
CA PHE A 97 -1.81 9.92 6.06
C PHE A 97 -0.37 9.45 5.86
N ALA A 98 0.51 10.30 5.34
CA ALA A 98 1.90 9.95 5.05
C ALA A 98 2.70 9.64 6.33
N PRO A 99 3.81 8.88 6.26
CA PRO A 99 4.62 8.53 7.42
C PRO A 99 5.04 9.72 8.26
N LEU A 100 5.43 10.83 7.64
CA LEU A 100 5.83 12.05 8.35
C LEU A 100 4.69 12.68 9.14
N SER A 101 3.45 12.55 8.68
CA SER A 101 2.25 13.03 9.40
C SER A 101 1.79 12.08 10.49
N GLN A 102 2.37 10.88 10.54
CA GLN A 102 2.08 9.81 11.49
C GLN A 102 3.26 9.53 12.42
N GLY A 103 4.11 10.56 12.65
CA GLY A 103 5.14 10.58 13.68
C GLY A 103 6.57 10.28 13.25
N PHE A 104 6.81 9.72 12.07
CA PHE A 104 8.16 9.51 11.58
C PHE A 104 8.87 10.83 11.27
N ASP A 105 10.18 10.88 11.52
CA ASP A 105 11.02 12.03 11.22
C ASP A 105 11.49 12.03 9.76
N GLU A 106 11.73 10.83 9.22
CA GLU A 106 12.14 10.63 7.83
C GLU A 106 11.37 9.47 7.19
N SER A 107 11.33 9.46 5.86
CA SER A 107 10.67 8.40 5.09
C SER A 107 11.34 8.15 3.76
N VAL A 108 11.64 6.90 3.46
CA VAL A 108 11.93 6.38 2.13
C VAL A 108 10.76 5.48 1.74
N MET A 109 9.77 6.06 1.09
CA MET A 109 8.49 5.39 0.86
C MET A 109 8.45 4.70 -0.50
N MET A 110 7.99 3.45 -0.51
CA MET A 110 7.59 2.78 -1.74
C MET A 110 6.27 3.39 -2.24
N GLU A 111 6.34 4.17 -3.30
CA GLU A 111 5.18 4.90 -3.86
C GLU A 111 4.23 3.96 -4.61
N SER A 112 4.80 3.12 -5.45
CA SER A 112 4.08 2.05 -6.11
C SER A 112 5.09 1.06 -6.72
N GLY A 113 4.59 -0.10 -7.17
CA GLY A 113 5.43 -1.08 -7.83
C GLY A 113 6.12 -2.06 -6.87
N LEU A 114 5.73 -3.31 -7.04
CA LEU A 114 6.35 -4.46 -6.36
C LEU A 114 7.37 -5.15 -7.27
N TYR A 115 7.42 -4.76 -8.55
CA TYR A 115 8.14 -5.44 -9.60
C TYR A 115 8.98 -4.47 -10.41
N LEU A 116 10.07 -4.95 -10.97
CA LEU A 116 10.81 -4.23 -11.99
C LEU A 116 9.91 -3.95 -13.20
N PRO A 117 10.14 -2.88 -13.97
CA PRO A 117 9.46 -2.64 -15.23
C PRO A 117 9.52 -3.86 -16.16
N GLU A 118 8.47 -4.12 -16.90
CA GLU A 118 8.36 -5.31 -17.77
C GLU A 118 9.49 -5.43 -18.78
N ASN A 119 10.02 -4.31 -19.22
CA ASN A 119 11.12 -4.21 -20.18
C ASN A 119 12.51 -4.16 -19.53
N ASP A 120 12.60 -4.24 -18.21
CA ASP A 120 13.89 -4.32 -17.53
C ASP A 120 14.57 -5.65 -17.85
N PRO A 121 15.86 -5.65 -18.26
CA PRO A 121 16.59 -6.87 -18.61
C PRO A 121 16.78 -7.84 -17.42
N GLN A 122 16.60 -7.37 -16.19
CA GLN A 122 16.67 -8.20 -14.98
C GLN A 122 15.28 -8.74 -14.57
N ALA A 123 14.20 -8.32 -15.21
CA ALA A 123 12.86 -8.80 -14.92
C ALA A 123 12.68 -10.23 -15.44
N VAL A 124 12.74 -11.21 -14.55
CA VAL A 124 12.58 -12.63 -14.85
C VAL A 124 11.29 -13.14 -14.21
N ASN A 125 10.48 -13.89 -14.97
CA ASN A 125 9.22 -14.49 -14.49
C ASN A 125 8.23 -13.50 -13.90
N ALA A 126 8.18 -12.35 -14.46
CA ALA A 126 7.42 -11.22 -13.96
C ALA A 126 5.92 -11.46 -13.94
N LYS A 127 5.38 -12.24 -14.88
CA LYS A 127 3.95 -12.52 -15.00
C LYS A 127 3.69 -14.00 -14.74
N LEU A 128 3.09 -14.26 -13.59
CA LEU A 128 2.65 -15.61 -13.25
C LEU A 128 1.23 -15.85 -13.81
N PRO A 129 1.03 -16.83 -14.70
CA PRO A 129 -0.25 -17.01 -15.38
C PRO A 129 -1.41 -17.41 -14.45
N PHE A 130 -1.09 -17.90 -13.28
CA PHE A 130 -2.07 -18.34 -12.27
C PHE A 130 -2.44 -17.25 -11.26
N ASP A 131 -1.78 -16.08 -11.25
CA ASP A 131 -2.08 -14.99 -10.34
C ASP A 131 -2.63 -13.77 -11.09
N PRO A 132 -3.96 -13.59 -11.13
CA PRO A 132 -4.58 -12.46 -11.80
C PRO A 132 -4.26 -11.11 -11.11
N ILE A 133 -3.93 -11.12 -9.82
CA ILE A 133 -3.54 -9.90 -9.09
C ILE A 133 -2.18 -9.43 -9.58
N ASP A 134 -1.21 -10.33 -9.70
CA ASP A 134 0.12 -10.01 -10.22
C ASP A 134 0.06 -9.46 -11.64
N GLN A 135 -0.72 -10.08 -12.51
CA GLN A 135 -0.91 -9.59 -13.88
C GLN A 135 -1.53 -8.18 -13.91
N PHE A 136 -2.47 -7.89 -13.02
CA PHE A 136 -3.10 -6.59 -12.91
C PHE A 136 -2.12 -5.54 -12.35
N LEU A 137 -1.41 -5.87 -11.28
CA LEU A 137 -0.46 -4.97 -10.61
C LEU A 137 0.72 -4.65 -11.53
N TRP A 138 1.25 -5.65 -12.24
CA TRP A 138 2.33 -5.47 -13.19
C TRP A 138 2.04 -4.40 -14.24
N ALA A 139 0.83 -4.39 -14.76
CA ALA A 139 0.41 -3.44 -15.77
C ALA A 139 0.11 -2.03 -15.24
N ARG A 140 -0.04 -1.87 -13.92
CA ARG A 140 -0.61 -0.67 -13.31
C ARG A 140 0.27 -0.01 -12.26
N MET A 141 1.25 -0.72 -11.71
CA MET A 141 2.13 -0.19 -10.67
C MET A 141 3.46 0.24 -11.26
N GLN A 142 3.82 1.47 -10.99
CA GLN A 142 5.13 2.01 -11.32
C GLN A 142 6.14 1.57 -10.25
N TYR A 143 7.32 1.15 -10.68
CA TYR A 143 8.45 0.87 -9.81
C TYR A 143 9.05 2.20 -9.33
N ALA A 144 8.69 2.63 -8.13
CA ALA A 144 8.95 3.99 -7.69
C ALA A 144 9.08 4.13 -6.17
N THR A 145 9.91 5.08 -5.76
CA THR A 145 10.10 5.48 -4.37
C THR A 145 10.20 6.99 -4.24
N SER A 146 10.06 7.51 -3.02
CA SER A 146 10.28 8.93 -2.73
C SER A 146 10.94 9.11 -1.38
N TYR A 147 11.72 10.20 -1.23
CA TYR A 147 12.23 10.66 0.07
C TYR A 147 11.31 11.74 0.64
N ASN A 148 10.82 11.52 1.84
CA ASN A 148 10.07 12.51 2.63
C ASN A 148 8.87 13.13 1.89
N GLY A 149 8.22 12.35 1.02
CA GLY A 149 7.11 12.81 0.19
C GLY A 149 7.53 13.82 -0.91
N GLY A 150 8.79 13.84 -1.29
CA GLY A 150 9.34 14.62 -2.40
C GLY A 150 9.10 14.00 -3.76
N GLU A 151 9.95 14.32 -4.72
CA GLU A 151 9.85 13.77 -6.08
C GLU A 151 9.96 12.25 -6.08
N VAL A 152 9.10 11.65 -6.90
CA VAL A 152 9.09 10.20 -7.13
C VAL A 152 10.17 9.85 -8.15
N PHE A 153 10.99 8.86 -7.85
CA PHE A 153 12.05 8.37 -8.73
C PHE A 153 12.06 6.84 -8.78
N GLU A 154 12.67 6.30 -9.82
CA GLU A 154 12.89 4.87 -9.98
C GLU A 154 14.25 4.51 -9.36
N PRO A 155 14.27 3.71 -8.26
CA PRO A 155 15.53 3.25 -7.68
C PRO A 155 16.24 2.26 -8.60
N LYS A 156 17.55 2.23 -8.57
CA LYS A 156 18.35 1.30 -9.36
C LYS A 156 18.57 -0.01 -8.60
N GLY A 157 18.56 -1.11 -9.34
CA GLY A 157 18.87 -2.42 -8.79
C GLY A 157 17.71 -3.09 -8.05
N TYR A 158 18.01 -4.05 -7.21
CA TYR A 158 17.03 -4.80 -6.44
C TYR A 158 16.47 -3.93 -5.29
N LEU A 159 15.17 -3.82 -5.20
CA LEU A 159 14.51 -2.87 -4.29
C LEU A 159 14.84 -3.14 -2.81
N THR A 160 14.99 -4.41 -2.43
CA THR A 160 15.35 -4.75 -1.05
C THR A 160 16.77 -4.30 -0.70
N ASP A 161 17.72 -4.41 -1.64
CA ASP A 161 19.10 -3.92 -1.43
C ASP A 161 19.08 -2.41 -1.26
N PHE A 162 18.37 -1.69 -2.16
CA PHE A 162 18.21 -0.25 -2.05
C PHE A 162 17.66 0.17 -0.67
N TYR A 163 16.57 -0.44 -0.21
CA TYR A 163 16.00 -0.12 1.11
C TYR A 163 16.90 -0.52 2.29
N THR A 164 17.75 -1.54 2.11
CA THR A 164 18.71 -1.94 3.14
C THR A 164 19.87 -0.95 3.22
N ASP A 165 20.29 -0.43 2.08
CA ASP A 165 21.37 0.59 2.02
C ASP A 165 20.91 1.94 2.62
N GLU A 166 19.60 2.22 2.57
CA GLU A 166 19.01 3.42 3.18
C GLU A 166 18.77 3.28 4.70
N ALA A 167 18.81 2.06 5.24
CA ALA A 167 18.58 1.77 6.66
C ALA A 167 19.85 1.91 7.51
#